data_9ae95b6606009f31170d7e7cd0a8aea2
#
_entry.id   9ae95b6606009f31170d7e7cd0a8aea2
#
_cell.length_a   1.000
_cell.length_b   1.000
_cell.length_c   1.000
_cell.angle_alpha   90.00
_cell.angle_beta   90.00
_cell.angle_gamma   90.00
#
_symmetry.space_group_name_H-M   'P 1'
#
loop_
_entity.id
_entity.type
_entity.pdbx_description
1 polymer ?
#
loop_
_entity_poly.entity_id
_entity_poly.type
_entity_poly.pdbx_seq_one_letter_code
_entity_poly.pdbx_strand_id
1 'polypeptide(L)'
;MLRTLPAIAADVISSNIAVSSESLASITGAYHFAFAAGQIPVGVALDRYGVRTVSLTLLAIVTAGAVLAASVGGAVSFLIAQIVLGIGCCGMLLCPMTLAAKLLTPTQFGLWSGLIQGVGNAGMLLSASPMAWLVEQYGWRAGFWVSAILAVLIAALVSNFVPNAAPDRMAARTTLKAEAREVVQIGLSRRLRGVIILAFSSFAAAIAVRGLWGGPWLMEIKQLGRVDAGNALLPLTLALVVGPMIYGVLDRRLGQRRGLLIYGHVVAGGALLAVSAGGPAGILSHTVGATVLQAGFDVWAFFVFGAAIAVQPLLFAMGRAAVSPDRAGKALAAVNLSFFGGAAVLQALTTPVAATWGLSAVMSFLGLVVLAATAAFTVLTKRI
;
A
#
# COMPACT_ATOMS: atom_id res chain seq x y z
N MET A 1 8.05 -5.68 5.44
CA MET A 1 9.38 -5.86 6.03
C MET A 1 10.41 -4.95 5.37
N LEU A 2 10.93 -5.22 4.17
CA LEU A 2 12.04 -4.50 3.52
C LEU A 2 11.82 -2.98 3.40
N ARG A 3 10.60 -2.53 3.17
CA ARG A 3 10.26 -1.09 3.10
C ARG A 3 10.33 -0.36 4.44
N THR A 4 10.05 -1.06 5.53
CA THR A 4 9.93 -0.48 6.87
C THR A 4 11.18 -0.65 7.71
N LEU A 5 12.05 -1.60 7.39
CA LEU A 5 13.28 -1.88 8.12
C LEU A 5 14.19 -0.65 8.23
N PRO A 6 14.46 0.13 7.15
CA PRO A 6 15.28 1.33 7.28
C PRO A 6 14.70 2.40 8.22
N ALA A 7 13.37 2.47 8.34
CA ALA A 7 12.73 3.41 9.26
C ALA A 7 12.81 2.94 10.72
N ILE A 8 12.73 1.62 10.96
CA ILE A 8 12.82 1.03 12.31
C ILE A 8 14.22 1.15 12.89
N ALA A 9 15.25 1.02 12.03
CA ALA A 9 16.65 1.03 12.41
C ALA A 9 17.40 2.29 11.92
N ALA A 10 16.66 3.41 11.74
CA ALA A 10 17.21 4.61 11.11
C ALA A 10 18.42 5.18 11.84
N ASP A 11 18.39 5.24 13.15
CA ASP A 11 19.46 5.68 14.04
C ASP A 11 20.71 4.80 13.91
N VAL A 12 20.51 3.48 13.97
CA VAL A 12 21.61 2.51 13.88
C VAL A 12 22.21 2.47 12.46
N ILE A 13 21.38 2.54 11.43
CA ILE A 13 21.85 2.56 10.03
C ILE A 13 22.63 3.85 9.77
N SER A 14 22.07 5.02 10.12
CA SER A 14 22.71 6.31 9.86
C SER A 14 24.09 6.42 10.54
N SER A 15 24.22 5.93 11.77
CA SER A 15 25.50 5.88 12.47
C SER A 15 26.49 4.90 11.82
N ASN A 16 26.03 3.71 11.41
CA ASN A 16 26.90 2.66 10.84
C ASN A 16 27.44 2.99 9.44
N ILE A 17 26.66 3.70 8.61
CA ILE A 17 27.10 4.08 7.25
C ILE A 17 27.50 5.55 7.15
N ALA A 18 27.61 6.24 8.29
CA ALA A 18 28.07 7.64 8.43
C ALA A 18 27.29 8.62 7.53
N VAL A 19 25.95 8.60 7.61
CA VAL A 19 25.06 9.53 6.88
C VAL A 19 24.14 10.28 7.83
N SER A 20 23.71 11.49 7.42
CA SER A 20 22.66 12.21 8.15
C SER A 20 21.29 11.55 7.98
N SER A 21 20.38 11.84 8.90
CA SER A 21 18.99 11.35 8.83
C SER A 21 18.28 11.77 7.53
N GLU A 22 18.57 12.97 7.03
CA GLU A 22 18.01 13.47 5.76
C GLU A 22 18.56 12.68 4.56
N SER A 23 19.87 12.39 4.56
CA SER A 23 20.49 11.55 3.53
C SER A 23 19.92 10.14 3.55
N LEU A 24 19.72 9.55 4.73
CA LEU A 24 19.08 8.24 4.88
C LEU A 24 17.63 8.26 4.37
N ALA A 25 16.86 9.32 4.65
CA ALA A 25 15.51 9.49 4.14
C ALA A 25 15.50 9.55 2.60
N SER A 26 16.45 10.26 1.99
CA SER A 26 16.61 10.34 0.54
C SER A 26 16.96 8.98 -0.07
N ILE A 27 17.89 8.25 0.54
CA ILE A 27 18.28 6.89 0.13
C ILE A 27 17.07 5.93 0.19
N THR A 28 16.29 5.98 1.27
CA THR A 28 15.09 5.15 1.40
C THR A 28 13.98 5.59 0.44
N GLY A 29 13.94 6.88 0.09
CA GLY A 29 13.08 7.42 -0.96
C GLY A 29 13.34 6.78 -2.33
N ALA A 30 14.59 6.44 -2.65
CA ALA A 30 14.96 5.76 -3.89
C ALA A 30 14.30 4.38 -4.04
N TYR A 31 14.09 3.65 -2.94
CA TYR A 31 13.29 2.41 -2.96
C TYR A 31 11.88 2.66 -3.49
N HIS A 32 11.20 3.68 -2.98
CA HIS A 32 9.82 3.98 -3.37
C HIS A 32 9.73 4.44 -4.82
N PHE A 33 10.71 5.22 -5.26
CA PHE A 33 10.80 5.65 -6.67
C PHE A 33 11.01 4.44 -7.61
N ALA A 34 11.98 3.57 -7.29
CA ALA A 34 12.26 2.37 -8.06
C ALA A 34 11.07 1.39 -8.07
N PHE A 35 10.39 1.24 -6.92
CA PHE A 35 9.16 0.48 -6.79
C PHE A 35 8.04 1.03 -7.70
N ALA A 36 7.81 2.34 -7.70
CA ALA A 36 6.80 2.97 -8.54
C ALA A 36 7.14 2.85 -10.03
N ALA A 37 8.39 3.09 -10.41
CA ALA A 37 8.85 2.95 -11.80
C ALA A 37 8.70 1.51 -12.32
N GLY A 38 8.87 0.50 -11.45
CA GLY A 38 8.72 -0.91 -11.78
C GLY A 38 7.27 -1.38 -12.02
N GLN A 39 6.25 -0.63 -11.61
CA GLN A 39 4.84 -1.07 -11.68
C GLN A 39 4.38 -1.38 -13.11
N ILE A 40 4.66 -0.49 -14.05
CA ILE A 40 4.27 -0.66 -15.45
C ILE A 40 5.07 -1.80 -16.11
N PRO A 41 6.42 -1.84 -16.06
CA PRO A 41 7.19 -2.95 -16.59
C PRO A 41 6.77 -4.32 -16.09
N VAL A 42 6.47 -4.43 -14.78
CA VAL A 42 6.04 -5.71 -14.19
C VAL A 42 4.66 -6.11 -14.68
N GLY A 43 3.70 -5.17 -14.77
CA GLY A 43 2.38 -5.46 -15.34
C GLY A 43 2.46 -6.04 -16.74
N VAL A 44 3.30 -5.45 -17.59
CA VAL A 44 3.61 -5.92 -18.94
C VAL A 44 4.30 -7.29 -18.91
N ALA A 45 5.30 -7.46 -18.06
CA ALA A 45 6.04 -8.71 -17.95
C ALA A 45 5.15 -9.88 -17.51
N LEU A 46 4.17 -9.64 -16.63
CA LEU A 46 3.21 -10.65 -16.17
C LEU A 46 2.32 -11.18 -17.30
N ASP A 47 1.92 -10.31 -18.21
CA ASP A 47 1.13 -10.72 -19.38
C ASP A 47 2.01 -11.45 -20.42
N ARG A 48 3.26 -11.01 -20.61
CA ARG A 48 4.18 -11.54 -21.61
C ARG A 48 4.88 -12.83 -21.23
N TYR A 49 5.41 -12.91 -19.99
CA TYR A 49 6.27 -14.01 -19.55
C TYR A 49 5.59 -14.94 -18.53
N GLY A 50 4.38 -14.59 -18.11
CA GLY A 50 3.62 -15.35 -17.12
C GLY A 50 4.06 -15.09 -15.68
N VAL A 51 3.16 -15.44 -14.75
CA VAL A 51 3.33 -15.11 -13.33
C VAL A 51 4.51 -15.82 -12.71
N ARG A 52 4.73 -17.10 -13.01
CA ARG A 52 5.83 -17.89 -12.42
C ARG A 52 7.19 -17.28 -12.76
N THR A 53 7.47 -17.04 -14.03
CA THR A 53 8.74 -16.47 -14.48
C THR A 53 9.02 -15.12 -13.85
N VAL A 54 8.03 -14.21 -13.89
CA VAL A 54 8.15 -12.86 -13.33
C VAL A 54 8.35 -12.91 -11.82
N SER A 55 7.58 -13.74 -11.09
CA SER A 55 7.73 -13.90 -9.64
C SER A 55 9.12 -14.38 -9.25
N LEU A 56 9.64 -15.41 -9.93
CA LEU A 56 10.97 -15.97 -9.66
C LEU A 56 12.07 -14.93 -9.96
N THR A 57 11.97 -14.20 -11.06
CA THR A 57 12.91 -13.13 -11.40
C THR A 57 12.92 -12.03 -10.33
N LEU A 58 11.73 -11.56 -9.92
CA LEU A 58 11.61 -10.53 -8.90
C LEU A 58 12.12 -11.02 -7.53
N LEU A 59 11.83 -12.26 -7.14
CA LEU A 59 12.33 -12.85 -5.90
C LEU A 59 13.86 -12.99 -5.92
N ALA A 60 14.45 -13.34 -7.06
CA ALA A 60 15.91 -13.34 -7.23
C ALA A 60 16.49 -11.93 -7.05
N ILE A 61 15.86 -10.90 -7.64
CA ILE A 61 16.26 -9.49 -7.46
C ILE A 61 16.11 -9.06 -6.00
N VAL A 62 15.01 -9.44 -5.31
CA VAL A 62 14.82 -9.17 -3.87
C VAL A 62 15.93 -9.83 -3.04
N THR A 63 16.25 -11.09 -3.32
CA THR A 63 17.32 -11.81 -2.63
C THR A 63 18.66 -11.10 -2.82
N ALA A 64 19.03 -10.77 -4.06
CA ALA A 64 20.27 -10.06 -4.36
C ALA A 64 20.30 -8.68 -3.68
N GLY A 65 19.21 -7.92 -3.73
CA GLY A 65 19.10 -6.62 -3.08
C GLY A 65 19.18 -6.69 -1.55
N ALA A 66 18.60 -7.72 -0.94
CA ALA A 66 18.65 -7.93 0.50
C ALA A 66 20.04 -8.36 0.96
N VAL A 67 20.70 -9.26 0.24
CA VAL A 67 22.10 -9.65 0.49
C VAL A 67 23.03 -8.43 0.34
N LEU A 68 22.84 -7.65 -0.73
CA LEU A 68 23.61 -6.41 -0.92
C LEU A 68 23.38 -5.45 0.26
N ALA A 69 22.13 -5.20 0.67
CA ALA A 69 21.81 -4.32 1.80
C ALA A 69 22.40 -4.81 3.13
N ALA A 70 22.45 -6.11 3.35
CA ALA A 70 23.09 -6.70 4.53
C ALA A 70 24.62 -6.54 4.54
N SER A 71 25.23 -6.39 3.35
CA SER A 71 26.71 -6.39 3.17
C SER A 71 27.29 -4.98 2.92
N VAL A 72 26.46 -3.92 2.94
CA VAL A 72 26.91 -2.57 2.60
C VAL A 72 27.92 -2.01 3.62
N GLY A 73 28.88 -1.25 3.13
CA GLY A 73 29.86 -0.51 3.92
C GLY A 73 29.71 1.02 3.85
N GLY A 74 28.71 1.56 3.11
CA GLY A 74 28.54 3.01 2.98
C GLY A 74 27.28 3.41 2.22
N ALA A 75 27.05 4.73 2.13
CA ALA A 75 25.84 5.35 1.59
C ALA A 75 25.52 4.93 0.14
N VAL A 76 26.50 4.94 -0.74
CA VAL A 76 26.30 4.64 -2.17
C VAL A 76 25.86 3.19 -2.37
N SER A 77 26.52 2.24 -1.69
CA SER A 77 26.14 0.82 -1.76
C SER A 77 24.77 0.58 -1.17
N PHE A 78 24.39 1.31 -0.11
CA PHE A 78 23.05 1.22 0.47
C PHE A 78 21.97 1.80 -0.47
N LEU A 79 22.27 2.92 -1.15
CA LEU A 79 21.39 3.50 -2.19
C LEU A 79 21.12 2.49 -3.33
N ILE A 80 22.18 1.85 -3.84
CA ILE A 80 22.06 0.82 -4.88
C ILE A 80 21.19 -0.34 -4.37
N ALA A 81 21.43 -0.81 -3.14
CA ALA A 81 20.63 -1.86 -2.53
C ALA A 81 19.14 -1.47 -2.44
N GLN A 82 18.82 -0.23 -2.05
CA GLN A 82 17.43 0.26 -1.97
C GLN A 82 16.76 0.32 -3.35
N ILE A 83 17.47 0.73 -4.39
CA ILE A 83 16.96 0.71 -5.78
C ILE A 83 16.66 -0.73 -6.23
N VAL A 84 17.61 -1.65 -6.02
CA VAL A 84 17.45 -3.07 -6.38
C VAL A 84 16.27 -3.69 -5.63
N LEU A 85 16.13 -3.43 -4.32
CA LEU A 85 15.00 -3.88 -3.51
C LEU A 85 13.68 -3.29 -3.99
N GLY A 86 13.66 -2.00 -4.36
CA GLY A 86 12.46 -1.34 -4.91
C GLY A 86 11.97 -2.03 -6.19
N ILE A 87 12.91 -2.31 -7.12
CA ILE A 87 12.61 -3.06 -8.36
C ILE A 87 12.12 -4.48 -8.04
N GLY A 88 12.81 -5.20 -7.17
CA GLY A 88 12.43 -6.57 -6.81
C GLY A 88 11.06 -6.67 -6.13
N CYS A 89 10.73 -5.69 -5.28
CA CYS A 89 9.47 -5.70 -4.53
C CYS A 89 8.26 -5.19 -5.34
N CYS A 90 8.45 -4.49 -6.47
CA CYS A 90 7.36 -3.80 -7.17
C CYS A 90 6.23 -4.73 -7.66
N GLY A 91 6.50 -6.00 -7.92
CA GLY A 91 5.51 -6.98 -8.37
C GLY A 91 4.95 -7.88 -7.28
N MET A 92 5.35 -7.75 -6.01
CA MET A 92 4.99 -8.70 -4.96
C MET A 92 3.48 -8.79 -4.67
N LEU A 93 2.72 -7.72 -4.91
CA LEU A 93 1.26 -7.73 -4.86
C LEU A 93 0.66 -8.12 -6.23
N LEU A 94 1.25 -7.62 -7.32
CA LEU A 94 0.72 -7.86 -8.67
C LEU A 94 0.79 -9.32 -9.09
N CYS A 95 1.86 -10.05 -8.75
CA CYS A 95 2.04 -11.45 -9.12
C CYS A 95 0.90 -12.34 -8.59
N PRO A 96 0.62 -12.41 -7.28
CA PRO A 96 -0.47 -13.23 -6.77
C PRO A 96 -1.85 -12.73 -7.22
N MET A 97 -2.06 -11.41 -7.36
CA MET A 97 -3.30 -10.84 -7.89
C MET A 97 -3.53 -11.26 -9.36
N THR A 98 -2.50 -11.21 -10.19
CA THR A 98 -2.59 -11.63 -11.60
C THR A 98 -2.81 -13.13 -11.71
N LEU A 99 -2.15 -13.95 -10.87
CA LEU A 99 -2.38 -15.39 -10.81
C LEU A 99 -3.84 -15.68 -10.45
N ALA A 100 -4.35 -15.07 -9.39
CA ALA A 100 -5.74 -15.19 -8.99
C ALA A 100 -6.72 -14.73 -10.08
N ALA A 101 -6.40 -13.63 -10.77
CA ALA A 101 -7.23 -13.11 -11.86
C ALA A 101 -7.30 -14.06 -13.07
N LYS A 102 -6.24 -14.83 -13.33
CA LYS A 102 -6.18 -15.81 -14.44
C LYS A 102 -6.83 -17.15 -14.09
N LEU A 103 -6.74 -17.58 -12.84
CA LEU A 103 -7.20 -18.92 -12.41
C LEU A 103 -8.63 -18.94 -11.85
N LEU A 104 -9.12 -17.80 -11.33
CA LEU A 104 -10.37 -17.76 -10.59
C LEU A 104 -11.49 -17.06 -11.38
N THR A 105 -12.73 -17.43 -11.06
CA THR A 105 -13.90 -16.71 -11.58
C THR A 105 -13.99 -15.30 -11.01
N PRO A 106 -14.69 -14.34 -11.66
CA PRO A 106 -14.86 -12.98 -11.13
C PRO A 106 -15.49 -12.92 -9.74
N THR A 107 -16.34 -13.90 -9.39
CA THR A 107 -16.95 -14.00 -8.06
C THR A 107 -15.99 -14.49 -6.98
N GLN A 108 -15.08 -15.39 -7.32
CA GLN A 108 -14.04 -15.88 -6.41
C GLN A 108 -12.91 -14.87 -6.25
N PHE A 109 -12.61 -14.10 -7.30
CA PHE A 109 -11.49 -13.14 -7.29
C PHE A 109 -11.64 -12.07 -6.21
N GLY A 110 -12.86 -11.60 -5.89
CA GLY A 110 -13.11 -10.66 -4.79
C GLY A 110 -12.62 -11.19 -3.43
N LEU A 111 -12.97 -12.46 -3.11
CA LEU A 111 -12.51 -13.11 -1.88
C LEU A 111 -10.98 -13.26 -1.86
N TRP A 112 -10.40 -13.80 -2.93
CA TRP A 112 -8.97 -14.04 -3.00
C TRP A 112 -8.14 -12.76 -3.00
N SER A 113 -8.63 -11.68 -3.64
CA SER A 113 -7.96 -10.38 -3.57
C SER A 113 -7.93 -9.83 -2.15
N GLY A 114 -9.02 -10.03 -1.38
CA GLY A 114 -9.08 -9.69 0.04
C GLY A 114 -8.06 -10.50 0.87
N LEU A 115 -7.97 -11.82 0.66
CA LEU A 115 -7.02 -12.70 1.33
C LEU A 115 -5.56 -12.31 1.01
N ILE A 116 -5.24 -12.10 -0.26
CA ILE A 116 -3.90 -11.68 -0.71
C ILE A 116 -3.51 -10.36 -0.06
N GLN A 117 -4.40 -9.37 -0.05
CA GLN A 117 -4.15 -8.08 0.58
C GLN A 117 -4.00 -8.20 2.10
N GLY A 118 -4.86 -8.98 2.75
CA GLY A 118 -4.80 -9.20 4.20
C GLY A 118 -3.49 -9.86 4.62
N VAL A 119 -3.06 -10.93 3.93
CA VAL A 119 -1.76 -11.58 4.16
C VAL A 119 -0.61 -10.61 3.89
N GLY A 120 -0.69 -9.82 2.81
CA GLY A 120 0.30 -8.78 2.52
C GLY A 120 0.41 -7.73 3.64
N ASN A 121 -0.73 -7.30 4.18
CA ASN A 121 -0.79 -6.35 5.29
C ASN A 121 -0.32 -6.97 6.63
N ALA A 122 -0.49 -8.28 6.85
CA ALA A 122 0.05 -8.97 8.03
C ALA A 122 1.58 -8.83 8.12
N GLY A 123 2.28 -8.70 6.99
CA GLY A 123 3.69 -8.34 6.96
C GLY A 123 4.03 -7.02 7.66
N MET A 124 3.06 -6.11 7.83
CA MET A 124 3.26 -4.87 8.60
C MET A 124 3.34 -5.15 10.12
N LEU A 125 2.59 -6.14 10.62
CA LEU A 125 2.66 -6.56 12.03
C LEU A 125 4.01 -7.23 12.32
N LEU A 126 4.47 -8.10 11.42
CA LEU A 126 5.78 -8.73 11.53
C LEU A 126 6.94 -7.72 11.43
N SER A 127 6.72 -6.61 10.73
CA SER A 127 7.70 -5.53 10.61
C SER A 127 7.72 -4.56 11.81
N ALA A 128 6.82 -4.69 12.77
CA ALA A 128 6.80 -3.84 13.96
C ALA A 128 7.72 -4.45 15.06
N SER A 129 7.11 -4.99 16.12
CA SER A 129 7.87 -5.51 17.28
C SER A 129 8.82 -6.66 16.95
N PRO A 130 8.48 -7.67 16.10
CA PRO A 130 9.42 -8.74 15.81
C PRO A 130 10.67 -8.26 15.09
N MET A 131 10.53 -7.27 14.18
CA MET A 131 11.68 -6.72 13.48
C MET A 131 12.51 -5.81 14.38
N ALA A 132 11.88 -5.00 15.22
CA ALA A 132 12.58 -4.17 16.20
C ALA A 132 13.43 -5.04 17.14
N TRP A 133 12.84 -6.12 17.69
CA TRP A 133 13.55 -7.10 18.51
C TRP A 133 14.75 -7.72 17.78
N LEU A 134 14.56 -8.11 16.52
CA LEU A 134 15.63 -8.68 15.71
C LEU A 134 16.79 -7.68 15.50
N VAL A 135 16.46 -6.41 15.28
CA VAL A 135 17.44 -5.32 15.14
C VAL A 135 18.21 -5.08 16.44
N GLU A 136 17.53 -5.09 17.57
CA GLU A 136 18.15 -4.91 18.89
C GLU A 136 19.10 -6.06 19.26
N GLN A 137 18.72 -7.31 18.96
CA GLN A 137 19.51 -8.48 19.37
C GLN A 137 20.65 -8.79 18.38
N TYR A 138 20.46 -8.62 17.08
CA TYR A 138 21.37 -9.09 16.05
C TYR A 138 21.81 -7.98 15.08
N GLY A 139 21.39 -6.75 15.33
CA GLY A 139 21.68 -5.61 14.47
C GLY A 139 20.79 -5.54 13.21
N TRP A 140 20.77 -4.37 12.58
CA TRP A 140 19.91 -4.07 11.44
C TRP A 140 20.17 -4.96 10.20
N ARG A 141 21.41 -5.44 10.02
CA ARG A 141 21.77 -6.33 8.92
C ARG A 141 21.04 -7.68 8.98
N ALA A 142 20.75 -8.18 10.19
CA ALA A 142 20.01 -9.41 10.39
C ALA A 142 18.60 -9.35 9.75
N GLY A 143 17.94 -8.20 9.79
CA GLY A 143 16.64 -8.00 9.14
C GLY A 143 16.69 -8.18 7.62
N PHE A 144 17.77 -7.77 6.97
CA PHE A 144 17.98 -8.00 5.54
C PHE A 144 18.33 -9.47 5.24
N TRP A 145 19.17 -10.12 6.06
CA TRP A 145 19.45 -11.55 5.92
C TRP A 145 18.20 -12.41 6.06
N VAL A 146 17.38 -12.18 7.07
CA VAL A 146 16.07 -12.87 7.24
C VAL A 146 15.18 -12.64 6.02
N SER A 147 15.15 -11.42 5.50
CA SER A 147 14.36 -11.12 4.28
C SER A 147 14.87 -11.85 3.05
N ALA A 148 16.20 -11.99 2.89
CA ALA A 148 16.80 -12.76 1.80
C ALA A 148 16.45 -14.25 1.89
N ILE A 149 16.55 -14.85 3.09
CA ILE A 149 16.17 -16.25 3.33
C ILE A 149 14.69 -16.48 3.00
N LEU A 150 13.81 -15.60 3.48
CA LEU A 150 12.37 -15.68 3.18
C LEU A 150 12.10 -15.57 1.68
N ALA A 151 12.81 -14.69 0.96
CA ALA A 151 12.65 -14.56 -0.49
C ALA A 151 13.04 -15.85 -1.22
N VAL A 152 14.12 -16.52 -0.80
CA VAL A 152 14.55 -17.81 -1.35
C VAL A 152 13.51 -18.91 -1.05
N LEU A 153 13.01 -18.98 0.17
CA LEU A 153 11.96 -19.94 0.55
C LEU A 153 10.68 -19.74 -0.27
N ILE A 154 10.25 -18.48 -0.43
CA ILE A 154 9.09 -18.14 -1.27
C ILE A 154 9.38 -18.50 -2.74
N ALA A 155 10.58 -18.25 -3.25
CA ALA A 155 10.96 -18.64 -4.61
C ALA A 155 10.89 -20.18 -4.80
N ALA A 156 11.33 -20.96 -3.83
CA ALA A 156 11.18 -22.39 -3.84
C ALA A 156 9.70 -22.83 -3.87
N LEU A 157 8.84 -22.20 -3.07
CA LEU A 157 7.39 -22.46 -3.11
C LEU A 157 6.79 -22.08 -4.47
N VAL A 158 7.12 -20.93 -5.01
CA VAL A 158 6.63 -20.48 -6.33
C VAL A 158 7.09 -21.45 -7.43
N SER A 159 8.33 -21.94 -7.37
CA SER A 159 8.86 -22.87 -8.36
C SER A 159 8.14 -24.22 -8.35
N ASN A 160 7.64 -24.66 -7.19
CA ASN A 160 6.97 -25.95 -7.06
C ASN A 160 5.45 -25.87 -7.30
N PHE A 161 4.80 -24.78 -6.86
CA PHE A 161 3.33 -24.72 -6.83
C PHE A 161 2.70 -23.82 -7.90
N VAL A 162 3.45 -22.86 -8.47
CA VAL A 162 2.88 -21.99 -9.51
C VAL A 162 3.06 -22.63 -10.88
N PRO A 163 1.97 -22.86 -11.64
CA PRO A 163 2.05 -23.48 -12.97
C PRO A 163 2.91 -22.65 -13.93
N ASN A 164 3.65 -23.37 -14.79
CA ASN A 164 4.38 -22.74 -15.87
C ASN A 164 3.41 -22.48 -17.03
N ALA A 165 2.87 -21.25 -17.10
CA ALA A 165 2.03 -20.87 -18.22
C ALA A 165 2.91 -20.61 -19.45
N ALA A 166 2.50 -21.11 -20.60
CA ALA A 166 3.18 -20.82 -21.87
C ALA A 166 3.16 -19.31 -22.12
N PRO A 167 4.30 -18.71 -22.54
CA PRO A 167 4.35 -17.30 -22.89
C PRO A 167 3.37 -16.99 -24.04
N ASP A 168 2.66 -15.88 -23.95
CA ASP A 168 1.84 -15.41 -25.07
C ASP A 168 2.76 -14.91 -26.20
N ARG A 169 2.91 -15.75 -27.24
CA ARG A 169 3.76 -15.44 -28.39
C ARG A 169 3.31 -14.19 -29.17
N MET A 170 2.03 -13.82 -29.08
CA MET A 170 1.51 -12.60 -29.70
C MET A 170 1.94 -11.34 -28.96
N ALA A 171 2.01 -11.38 -27.61
CA ALA A 171 2.53 -10.28 -26.80
C ALA A 171 4.02 -9.99 -27.03
N ALA A 172 4.78 -10.94 -27.59
CA ALA A 172 6.21 -10.78 -27.87
C ALA A 172 6.55 -9.74 -28.97
N ARG A 173 5.57 -9.26 -29.73
CA ARG A 173 5.78 -8.35 -30.89
C ARG A 173 5.62 -6.87 -30.55
N THR A 174 5.13 -6.51 -29.35
CA THR A 174 4.91 -5.11 -28.97
C THR A 174 6.10 -4.54 -28.19
N THR A 175 6.38 -3.25 -28.37
CA THR A 175 7.44 -2.56 -27.61
C THR A 175 6.97 -2.25 -26.20
N LEU A 176 7.89 -2.22 -25.23
CA LEU A 176 7.59 -1.87 -23.83
C LEU A 176 6.86 -0.52 -23.72
N LYS A 177 7.23 0.45 -24.60
CA LYS A 177 6.60 1.78 -24.66
C LYS A 177 5.13 1.69 -25.12
N ALA A 178 4.83 0.86 -26.10
CA ALA A 178 3.46 0.67 -26.58
C ALA A 178 2.58 0.02 -25.51
N GLU A 179 3.11 -0.98 -24.81
CA GLU A 179 2.40 -1.66 -23.72
C GLU A 179 2.22 -0.76 -22.49
N ALA A 180 3.24 0.03 -22.12
CA ALA A 180 3.10 1.05 -21.06
C ALA A 180 2.00 2.06 -21.39
N ARG A 181 1.95 2.51 -22.68
CA ARG A 181 0.87 3.37 -23.17
C ARG A 181 -0.49 2.69 -23.06
N GLU A 182 -0.57 1.40 -23.33
CA GLU A 182 -1.82 0.64 -23.21
C GLU A 182 -2.28 0.54 -21.74
N VAL A 183 -1.38 0.31 -20.77
CA VAL A 183 -1.71 0.34 -19.33
C VAL A 183 -2.32 1.68 -18.94
N VAL A 184 -1.70 2.79 -19.38
CA VAL A 184 -2.23 4.14 -19.11
C VAL A 184 -3.58 4.35 -19.80
N GLN A 185 -3.74 3.94 -21.07
CA GLN A 185 -5.00 4.06 -21.81
C GLN A 185 -6.12 3.23 -21.15
N ILE A 186 -5.82 2.02 -20.69
CA ILE A 186 -6.76 1.17 -19.95
C ILE A 186 -7.19 1.90 -18.66
N GLY A 187 -6.26 2.44 -17.88
CA GLY A 187 -6.54 3.20 -16.67
C GLY A 187 -7.43 4.43 -16.92
N LEU A 188 -7.16 5.17 -17.98
CA LEU A 188 -7.93 6.37 -18.36
C LEU A 188 -9.25 6.05 -19.10
N SER A 189 -9.53 4.78 -19.41
CA SER A 189 -10.74 4.38 -20.10
C SER A 189 -12.00 4.74 -19.30
N ARG A 190 -13.12 4.94 -20.02
CA ARG A 190 -14.41 5.25 -19.37
C ARG A 190 -14.84 4.20 -18.34
N ARG A 191 -14.41 2.95 -18.49
CA ARG A 191 -14.75 1.84 -17.58
C ARG A 191 -13.89 1.84 -16.32
N LEU A 192 -12.61 2.26 -16.39
CA LEU A 192 -11.70 2.21 -15.25
C LEU A 192 -11.49 3.55 -14.55
N ARG A 193 -11.66 4.69 -15.21
CA ARG A 193 -11.30 6.00 -14.62
C ARG A 193 -11.89 6.26 -13.24
N GLY A 194 -13.14 5.82 -12.97
CA GLY A 194 -13.73 5.92 -11.63
C GLY A 194 -12.99 5.08 -10.61
N VAL A 195 -12.62 3.84 -10.97
CA VAL A 195 -11.82 2.94 -10.12
C VAL A 195 -10.43 3.55 -9.84
N ILE A 196 -9.80 4.11 -10.86
CA ILE A 196 -8.47 4.74 -10.76
C ILE A 196 -8.50 5.95 -9.82
N ILE A 197 -9.51 6.83 -9.94
CA ILE A 197 -9.66 8.01 -9.07
C ILE A 197 -9.86 7.57 -7.61
N LEU A 198 -10.70 6.57 -7.36
CA LEU A 198 -10.93 6.08 -6.01
C LEU A 198 -9.68 5.35 -5.46
N ALA A 199 -9.01 4.56 -6.29
CA ALA A 199 -7.76 3.89 -5.93
C ALA A 199 -6.67 4.89 -5.52
N PHE A 200 -6.54 5.99 -6.27
CA PHE A 200 -5.56 7.05 -6.00
C PHE A 200 -5.69 7.63 -4.60
N SER A 201 -6.90 7.94 -4.16
CA SER A 201 -7.14 8.52 -2.83
C SER A 201 -7.14 7.50 -1.70
N SER A 202 -7.66 6.32 -1.97
CA SER A 202 -7.92 5.27 -0.98
C SER A 202 -6.65 4.78 -0.29
N PHE A 203 -5.68 4.29 -1.07
CA PHE A 203 -4.42 3.78 -0.54
C PHE A 203 -3.56 4.89 0.04
N ALA A 204 -3.56 6.05 -0.59
CA ALA A 204 -2.85 7.23 -0.11
C ALA A 204 -3.30 7.66 1.29
N ALA A 205 -4.62 7.73 1.54
CA ALA A 205 -5.16 8.06 2.85
C ALA A 205 -4.77 7.01 3.91
N ALA A 206 -4.87 5.71 3.58
CA ALA A 206 -4.51 4.65 4.51
C ALA A 206 -3.03 4.71 4.92
N ILE A 207 -2.13 4.91 3.95
CA ILE A 207 -0.68 5.00 4.20
C ILE A 207 -0.31 6.32 4.90
N ALA A 208 -0.94 7.44 4.53
CA ALA A 208 -0.70 8.73 5.18
C ALA A 208 -1.11 8.72 6.65
N VAL A 209 -2.29 8.20 6.97
CA VAL A 209 -2.76 8.12 8.37
C VAL A 209 -1.91 7.16 9.18
N ARG A 210 -1.72 5.92 8.69
CA ARG A 210 -0.99 4.92 9.46
C ARG A 210 0.51 5.19 9.55
N GLY A 211 1.13 5.67 8.49
CA GLY A 211 2.59 5.72 8.36
C GLY A 211 3.21 7.09 8.55
N LEU A 212 2.43 8.16 8.48
CA LEU A 212 2.98 9.52 8.52
C LEU A 212 2.33 10.41 9.57
N TRP A 213 0.99 10.50 9.61
CA TRP A 213 0.30 11.52 10.39
C TRP A 213 -0.43 11.03 11.65
N GLY A 214 -0.78 9.75 11.72
CA GLY A 214 -1.48 9.21 12.90
C GLY A 214 -0.62 9.22 14.18
N GLY A 215 0.66 8.90 14.07
CA GLY A 215 1.60 9.02 15.18
C GLY A 215 1.76 10.46 15.69
N PRO A 216 2.17 11.42 14.84
CA PRO A 216 2.22 12.83 15.20
C PRO A 216 0.90 13.37 15.76
N TRP A 217 -0.24 13.03 15.18
CA TRP A 217 -1.54 13.39 15.73
C TRP A 217 -1.71 12.97 17.19
N LEU A 218 -1.41 11.72 17.50
CA LEU A 218 -1.56 11.18 18.85
C LEU A 218 -0.51 11.73 19.82
N MET A 219 0.70 12.00 19.35
CA MET A 219 1.77 12.54 20.19
C MET A 219 1.62 14.05 20.42
N GLU A 220 1.37 14.83 19.37
CA GLU A 220 1.37 16.29 19.45
C GLU A 220 0.02 16.86 19.89
N ILE A 221 -1.10 16.30 19.39
CA ILE A 221 -2.44 16.79 19.71
C ILE A 221 -3.00 16.14 20.98
N LYS A 222 -2.77 14.82 21.15
CA LYS A 222 -3.31 14.07 22.29
C LYS A 222 -2.29 13.89 23.43
N GLN A 223 -1.06 14.40 23.24
CA GLN A 223 0.02 14.36 24.25
C GLN A 223 0.36 12.95 24.74
N LEU A 224 0.16 11.93 23.88
CA LEU A 224 0.52 10.54 24.20
C LEU A 224 2.03 10.34 24.06
N GLY A 225 2.60 9.50 24.93
CA GLY A 225 3.94 8.99 24.74
C GLY A 225 4.06 8.17 23.45
N ARG A 226 5.28 8.02 22.95
CA ARG A 226 5.54 7.29 21.68
C ARG A 226 4.98 5.85 21.69
N VAL A 227 5.13 5.14 22.81
CA VAL A 227 4.65 3.76 22.98
C VAL A 227 3.12 3.74 22.96
N ASP A 228 2.48 4.64 23.70
CA ASP A 228 1.02 4.72 23.79
C ASP A 228 0.39 5.13 22.45
N ALA A 229 1.01 6.05 21.72
CA ALA A 229 0.61 6.42 20.38
C ALA A 229 0.72 5.22 19.41
N GLY A 230 1.79 4.43 19.51
CA GLY A 230 1.95 3.18 18.78
C GLY A 230 0.84 2.17 19.09
N ASN A 231 0.55 1.97 20.38
CA ASN A 231 -0.51 1.08 20.85
C ASN A 231 -1.90 1.56 20.39
N ALA A 232 -2.14 2.86 20.41
CA ALA A 232 -3.38 3.47 19.93
C ALA A 232 -3.63 3.24 18.41
N LEU A 233 -2.57 3.04 17.60
CA LEU A 233 -2.67 2.70 16.18
C LEU A 233 -2.76 1.19 15.89
N LEU A 234 -2.65 0.32 16.90
CA LEU A 234 -2.79 -1.13 16.70
C LEU A 234 -4.17 -1.54 16.19
N PRO A 235 -5.31 -1.02 16.71
CA PRO A 235 -6.63 -1.35 16.20
C PRO A 235 -6.80 -0.97 14.72
N LEU A 236 -6.30 0.19 14.30
CA LEU A 236 -6.24 0.59 12.89
C LEU A 236 -5.46 -0.44 12.06
N THR A 237 -4.29 -0.84 12.53
CA THR A 237 -3.44 -1.79 11.82
C THR A 237 -4.10 -3.16 11.70
N LEU A 238 -4.72 -3.65 12.78
CA LEU A 238 -5.47 -4.91 12.79
C LEU A 238 -6.65 -4.87 11.81
N ALA A 239 -7.38 -3.75 11.78
CA ALA A 239 -8.47 -3.55 10.83
C ALA A 239 -7.97 -3.59 9.37
N LEU A 240 -6.80 -3.02 9.06
CA LEU A 240 -6.18 -3.08 7.73
C LEU A 240 -5.69 -4.49 7.35
N VAL A 241 -5.41 -5.37 8.32
CA VAL A 241 -5.02 -6.76 8.08
C VAL A 241 -6.24 -7.66 7.87
N VAL A 242 -7.22 -7.57 8.76
CA VAL A 242 -8.38 -8.47 8.78
C VAL A 242 -9.49 -7.98 7.85
N GLY A 243 -9.68 -6.67 7.76
CA GLY A 243 -10.74 -6.04 6.97
C GLY A 243 -10.79 -6.45 5.50
N PRO A 244 -9.67 -6.53 4.77
CA PRO A 244 -9.64 -7.01 3.39
C PRO A 244 -10.23 -8.41 3.22
N MET A 245 -9.99 -9.31 4.17
CA MET A 245 -10.55 -10.68 4.16
C MET A 245 -12.06 -10.64 4.38
N ILE A 246 -12.52 -9.82 5.33
CA ILE A 246 -13.95 -9.61 5.61
C ILE A 246 -14.65 -9.07 4.36
N TYR A 247 -14.11 -8.03 3.73
CA TYR A 247 -14.69 -7.46 2.51
C TYR A 247 -14.66 -8.44 1.33
N GLY A 248 -13.67 -9.31 1.23
CA GLY A 248 -13.66 -10.39 0.25
C GLY A 248 -14.82 -11.38 0.44
N VAL A 249 -15.14 -11.73 1.70
CA VAL A 249 -16.30 -12.57 2.03
C VAL A 249 -17.62 -11.83 1.77
N LEU A 250 -17.70 -10.56 2.16
CA LEU A 250 -18.89 -9.73 1.93
C LEU A 250 -19.18 -9.55 0.44
N ASP A 251 -18.16 -9.29 -0.38
CA ASP A 251 -18.28 -9.19 -1.84
C ASP A 251 -18.87 -10.48 -2.44
N ARG A 252 -18.34 -11.63 -2.01
CA ARG A 252 -18.84 -12.94 -2.45
C ARG A 252 -20.30 -13.21 -2.05
N ARG A 253 -20.71 -12.78 -0.84
CA ARG A 253 -22.05 -13.04 -0.31
C ARG A 253 -23.09 -12.07 -0.84
N LEU A 254 -22.75 -10.79 -0.93
CA LEU A 254 -23.69 -9.71 -1.25
C LEU A 254 -23.73 -9.39 -2.75
N GLY A 255 -22.66 -9.63 -3.49
CA GLY A 255 -22.56 -9.27 -4.91
C GLY A 255 -22.63 -7.76 -5.19
N GLN A 256 -22.58 -6.92 -4.15
CA GLN A 256 -22.78 -5.47 -4.23
C GLN A 256 -21.46 -4.69 -4.13
N ARG A 257 -20.47 -5.12 -4.90
CA ARG A 257 -19.10 -4.56 -4.88
C ARG A 257 -19.04 -3.03 -4.93
N ARG A 258 -19.81 -2.43 -5.83
CA ARG A 258 -19.89 -0.98 -5.96
C ARG A 258 -20.43 -0.31 -4.71
N GLY A 259 -21.50 -0.87 -4.11
CA GLY A 259 -22.08 -0.39 -2.85
C GLY A 259 -21.07 -0.45 -1.70
N LEU A 260 -20.39 -1.59 -1.53
CA LEU A 260 -19.35 -1.79 -0.52
C LEU A 260 -18.23 -0.76 -0.64
N LEU A 261 -17.76 -0.47 -1.86
CA LEU A 261 -16.75 0.56 -2.11
C LEU A 261 -17.24 1.95 -1.73
N ILE A 262 -18.45 2.32 -2.10
CA ILE A 262 -19.03 3.64 -1.76
C ILE A 262 -19.15 3.78 -0.24
N TYR A 263 -19.83 2.83 0.42
CA TYR A 263 -20.04 2.87 1.87
C TYR A 263 -18.73 2.88 2.64
N GLY A 264 -17.79 1.99 2.29
CA GLY A 264 -16.50 1.94 2.95
C GLY A 264 -15.75 3.28 2.87
N HIS A 265 -15.68 3.88 1.69
CA HIS A 265 -14.96 5.15 1.53
C HIS A 265 -15.70 6.35 2.12
N VAL A 266 -17.04 6.37 2.11
CA VAL A 266 -17.81 7.42 2.81
C VAL A 266 -17.57 7.35 4.31
N VAL A 267 -17.64 6.15 4.90
CA VAL A 267 -17.36 5.98 6.33
C VAL A 267 -15.91 6.32 6.65
N ALA A 268 -14.95 5.91 5.81
CA ALA A 268 -13.53 6.24 6.01
C ALA A 268 -13.28 7.75 5.96
N GLY A 269 -13.82 8.45 4.97
CA GLY A 269 -13.70 9.91 4.87
C GLY A 269 -14.35 10.62 6.04
N GLY A 270 -15.56 10.18 6.44
CA GLY A 270 -16.27 10.69 7.62
C GLY A 270 -15.49 10.47 8.92
N ALA A 271 -14.85 9.32 9.10
CA ALA A 271 -14.02 9.05 10.27
C ALA A 271 -12.82 10.00 10.37
N LEU A 272 -12.15 10.33 9.26
CA LEU A 272 -11.06 11.30 9.26
C LEU A 272 -11.54 12.73 9.57
N LEU A 273 -12.70 13.11 9.05
CA LEU A 273 -13.32 14.40 9.41
C LEU A 273 -13.70 14.43 10.89
N ALA A 274 -14.18 13.30 11.45
CA ALA A 274 -14.48 13.20 12.88
C ALA A 274 -13.21 13.33 13.75
N VAL A 275 -12.07 12.72 13.36
CA VAL A 275 -10.78 12.91 14.01
C VAL A 275 -10.42 14.39 14.04
N SER A 276 -10.49 15.07 12.90
CA SER A 276 -10.22 16.53 12.83
C SER A 276 -11.18 17.34 13.69
N ALA A 277 -12.48 17.01 13.65
CA ALA A 277 -13.50 17.70 14.45
C ALA A 277 -13.34 17.48 15.96
N GLY A 278 -12.70 16.40 16.39
CA GLY A 278 -12.32 16.10 17.78
C GLY A 278 -10.96 16.68 18.19
N GLY A 279 -10.29 17.42 17.29
CA GLY A 279 -9.02 18.07 17.53
C GLY A 279 -9.16 19.49 18.10
N PRO A 280 -8.03 20.26 18.18
CA PRO A 280 -8.02 21.64 18.64
C PRO A 280 -8.98 22.51 17.79
N ALA A 281 -9.79 23.32 18.48
CA ALA A 281 -10.81 24.19 17.87
C ALA A 281 -11.81 23.43 16.94
N GLY A 282 -11.91 22.12 17.08
CA GLY A 282 -12.81 21.28 16.32
C GLY A 282 -14.28 21.43 16.78
N ILE A 283 -15.23 21.23 15.86
CA ILE A 283 -16.66 21.37 16.16
C ILE A 283 -17.09 20.42 17.27
N LEU A 284 -16.65 19.15 17.24
CA LEU A 284 -17.01 18.15 18.27
C LEU A 284 -16.39 18.50 19.62
N SER A 285 -15.14 18.96 19.66
CA SER A 285 -14.49 19.39 20.89
C SER A 285 -15.24 20.57 21.50
N HIS A 286 -15.60 21.55 20.69
CA HIS A 286 -16.33 22.75 21.13
C HIS A 286 -17.73 22.42 21.66
N THR A 287 -18.47 21.51 21.00
CA THR A 287 -19.85 21.12 21.45
C THR A 287 -19.84 20.41 22.81
N VAL A 288 -18.76 19.74 23.16
CA VAL A 288 -18.60 19.04 24.46
C VAL A 288 -17.95 19.95 25.51
N GLY A 289 -17.57 21.18 25.13
CA GLY A 289 -16.88 22.12 26.03
C GLY A 289 -15.43 21.75 26.34
N ALA A 290 -14.80 20.93 25.48
CA ALA A 290 -13.41 20.49 25.61
C ALA A 290 -12.53 21.23 24.58
N THR A 291 -11.26 21.44 24.92
CA THR A 291 -10.27 21.94 23.96
C THR A 291 -9.91 20.89 22.92
N VAL A 292 -9.88 19.63 23.32
CA VAL A 292 -9.59 18.45 22.49
C VAL A 292 -10.34 17.25 23.09
N LEU A 293 -10.90 16.37 22.28
CA LEU A 293 -11.49 15.13 22.75
C LEU A 293 -10.43 14.15 23.28
N GLN A 294 -10.84 13.22 24.14
CA GLN A 294 -9.95 12.20 24.69
C GLN A 294 -9.37 11.30 23.59
N ALA A 295 -8.15 10.81 23.80
CA ALA A 295 -7.45 9.93 22.84
C ALA A 295 -8.25 8.65 22.48
N GLY A 296 -9.09 8.14 23.39
CA GLY A 296 -9.97 7.00 23.13
C GLY A 296 -10.94 7.24 21.96
N PHE A 297 -11.41 8.48 21.76
CA PHE A 297 -12.20 8.84 20.58
C PHE A 297 -11.41 8.62 19.28
N ASP A 298 -10.15 9.04 19.24
CA ASP A 298 -9.31 8.90 18.04
C ASP A 298 -8.96 7.43 17.77
N VAL A 299 -8.74 6.63 18.80
CA VAL A 299 -8.53 5.18 18.65
C VAL A 299 -9.70 4.54 17.94
N TRP A 300 -10.93 4.87 18.36
CA TRP A 300 -12.15 4.38 17.70
C TRP A 300 -12.33 4.94 16.28
N ALA A 301 -12.09 6.22 16.08
CA ALA A 301 -12.21 6.85 14.77
C ALA A 301 -11.17 6.27 13.78
N PHE A 302 -9.92 6.05 14.21
CA PHE A 302 -8.89 5.39 13.41
C PHE A 302 -9.21 3.91 13.15
N PHE A 303 -9.78 3.19 14.12
CA PHE A 303 -10.26 1.82 13.90
C PHE A 303 -11.36 1.80 12.85
N VAL A 304 -12.38 2.66 12.96
CA VAL A 304 -13.48 2.79 11.98
C VAL A 304 -12.93 3.16 10.62
N PHE A 305 -12.01 4.12 10.54
CA PHE A 305 -11.31 4.46 9.30
C PHE A 305 -10.63 3.23 8.69
N GLY A 306 -9.83 2.50 9.48
CA GLY A 306 -9.10 1.32 9.02
C GLY A 306 -10.03 0.21 8.55
N ALA A 307 -11.08 -0.08 9.32
CA ALA A 307 -12.09 -1.09 8.98
C ALA A 307 -12.82 -0.73 7.67
N ALA A 308 -13.17 0.53 7.50
CA ALA A 308 -13.91 1.02 6.33
C ALA A 308 -13.03 1.08 5.07
N ILE A 309 -11.80 1.61 5.18
CA ILE A 309 -10.88 1.76 4.04
C ILE A 309 -10.31 0.40 3.58
N ALA A 310 -10.37 -0.63 4.40
CA ALA A 310 -9.95 -1.99 4.07
C ALA A 310 -10.74 -2.65 2.93
N VAL A 311 -11.76 -1.99 2.39
CA VAL A 311 -12.52 -2.36 1.19
C VAL A 311 -11.68 -2.31 -0.11
N GLN A 312 -10.47 -1.74 -0.06
CA GLN A 312 -9.56 -1.50 -1.20
C GLN A 312 -9.35 -2.66 -2.17
N PRO A 313 -9.24 -3.94 -1.75
CA PRO A 313 -9.06 -5.05 -2.69
C PRO A 313 -10.16 -5.18 -3.73
N LEU A 314 -11.36 -4.69 -3.44
CA LEU A 314 -12.46 -4.69 -4.38
C LEU A 314 -12.25 -3.74 -5.57
N LEU A 315 -11.32 -2.76 -5.46
CA LEU A 315 -10.88 -1.94 -6.60
C LEU A 315 -10.14 -2.77 -7.64
N PHE A 316 -9.28 -3.72 -7.20
CA PHE A 316 -8.66 -4.69 -8.11
C PHE A 316 -9.71 -5.58 -8.77
N ALA A 317 -10.70 -6.03 -7.98
CA ALA A 317 -11.78 -6.87 -8.49
C ALA A 317 -12.65 -6.13 -9.54
N MET A 318 -12.92 -4.83 -9.35
CA MET A 318 -13.57 -4.00 -10.36
C MET A 318 -12.70 -3.77 -11.58
N GLY A 319 -11.40 -3.49 -11.38
CA GLY A 319 -10.44 -3.32 -12.46
C GLY A 319 -10.36 -4.57 -13.35
N ARG A 320 -10.28 -5.74 -12.72
CA ARG A 320 -10.28 -7.05 -13.41
C ARG A 320 -11.56 -7.28 -14.22
N ALA A 321 -12.73 -6.96 -13.65
CA ALA A 321 -14.02 -7.16 -14.29
C ALA A 321 -14.29 -6.20 -15.47
N ALA A 322 -13.59 -5.08 -15.53
CA ALA A 322 -13.78 -4.05 -16.56
C ALA A 322 -13.07 -4.35 -17.88
N VAL A 323 -12.21 -5.37 -17.94
CA VAL A 323 -11.41 -5.75 -19.11
C VAL A 323 -11.52 -7.23 -19.42
N SER A 324 -11.14 -7.62 -20.64
CA SER A 324 -11.01 -9.02 -21.03
C SER A 324 -9.89 -9.74 -20.25
N PRO A 325 -9.95 -11.07 -20.11
CA PRO A 325 -8.98 -11.84 -19.32
C PRO A 325 -7.51 -11.65 -19.75
N ASP A 326 -7.27 -11.46 -21.03
CA ASP A 326 -5.95 -11.22 -21.64
C ASP A 326 -5.33 -9.88 -21.21
N ARG A 327 -6.14 -8.89 -20.81
CA ARG A 327 -5.70 -7.57 -20.35
C ARG A 327 -5.74 -7.39 -18.84
N ALA A 328 -6.05 -8.46 -18.09
CA ALA A 328 -6.22 -8.40 -16.65
C ALA A 328 -4.95 -7.88 -15.94
N GLY A 329 -3.77 -8.34 -16.31
CA GLY A 329 -2.50 -7.88 -15.74
C GLY A 329 -2.29 -6.38 -15.90
N LYS A 330 -2.57 -5.83 -17.10
CA LYS A 330 -2.46 -4.39 -17.37
C LYS A 330 -3.47 -3.57 -16.57
N ALA A 331 -4.69 -4.04 -16.41
CA ALA A 331 -5.70 -3.36 -15.61
C ALA A 331 -5.34 -3.35 -14.12
N LEU A 332 -4.85 -4.48 -13.59
CA LEU A 332 -4.37 -4.56 -12.21
C LEU A 332 -3.14 -3.67 -11.99
N ALA A 333 -2.22 -3.62 -12.96
CA ALA A 333 -1.08 -2.72 -12.93
C ALA A 333 -1.51 -1.24 -12.91
N ALA A 334 -2.53 -0.85 -13.70
CA ALA A 334 -3.07 0.51 -13.70
C ALA A 334 -3.68 0.88 -12.33
N VAL A 335 -4.45 -0.03 -11.70
CA VAL A 335 -5.00 0.18 -10.35
C VAL A 335 -3.87 0.30 -9.31
N ASN A 336 -2.87 -0.58 -9.38
CA ASN A 336 -1.75 -0.57 -8.44
C ASN A 336 -0.87 0.68 -8.61
N LEU A 337 -0.60 1.10 -9.84
CA LEU A 337 0.08 2.37 -10.14
C LEU A 337 -0.68 3.55 -9.54
N SER A 338 -2.01 3.54 -9.62
CA SER A 338 -2.84 4.58 -9.03
C SER A 338 -2.73 4.61 -7.50
N PHE A 339 -2.68 3.46 -6.84
CA PHE A 339 -2.44 3.36 -5.39
C PHE A 339 -1.15 4.04 -4.98
N PHE A 340 -0.03 3.67 -5.60
CA PHE A 340 1.29 4.19 -5.22
C PHE A 340 1.53 5.62 -5.73
N GLY A 341 1.03 5.95 -6.91
CA GLY A 341 1.05 7.32 -7.43
C GLY A 341 0.26 8.27 -6.52
N GLY A 342 -0.92 7.83 -6.07
CA GLY A 342 -1.72 8.56 -5.09
C GLY A 342 -1.01 8.75 -3.76
N ALA A 343 -0.38 7.68 -3.24
CA ALA A 343 0.40 7.75 -2.02
C ALA A 343 1.53 8.79 -2.13
N ALA A 344 2.30 8.75 -3.21
CA ALA A 344 3.39 9.70 -3.45
C ALA A 344 2.90 11.16 -3.51
N VAL A 345 1.85 11.40 -4.31
CA VAL A 345 1.32 12.76 -4.51
C VAL A 345 0.65 13.30 -3.25
N LEU A 346 -0.24 12.52 -2.62
CA LEU A 346 -0.97 13.01 -1.44
C LEU A 346 -0.06 13.15 -0.21
N GLN A 347 0.94 12.29 -0.04
CA GLN A 347 1.93 12.48 1.02
C GLN A 347 2.72 13.78 0.81
N ALA A 348 3.16 14.06 -0.42
CA ALA A 348 3.84 15.32 -0.73
C ALA A 348 2.95 16.54 -0.49
N LEU A 349 1.65 16.45 -0.82
CA LEU A 349 0.68 17.55 -0.60
C LEU A 349 0.32 17.73 0.88
N THR A 350 0.31 16.66 1.68
CA THR A 350 -0.02 16.79 3.12
C THR A 350 1.07 17.48 3.93
N THR A 351 2.33 17.47 3.49
CA THR A 351 3.45 18.12 4.19
C THR A 351 3.27 19.65 4.28
N PRO A 352 3.05 20.41 3.17
CA PRO A 352 2.77 21.83 3.26
C PRO A 352 1.45 22.13 3.98
N VAL A 353 0.42 21.27 3.86
CA VAL A 353 -0.82 21.42 4.63
C VAL A 353 -0.55 21.36 6.14
N ALA A 354 0.27 20.40 6.59
CA ALA A 354 0.65 20.29 7.99
C ALA A 354 1.43 21.51 8.47
N ALA A 355 2.38 21.99 7.67
CA ALA A 355 3.23 23.13 8.02
C ALA A 355 2.46 24.44 8.13
N THR A 356 1.42 24.65 7.29
CA THR A 356 0.68 25.91 7.24
C THR A 356 -0.58 25.92 8.11
N TRP A 357 -1.30 24.81 8.19
CA TRP A 357 -2.62 24.74 8.84
C TRP A 357 -2.72 23.66 9.94
N GLY A 358 -1.61 22.98 10.22
CA GLY A 358 -1.53 21.99 11.30
C GLY A 358 -2.17 20.62 10.98
N LEU A 359 -2.09 19.71 11.95
CA LEU A 359 -2.48 18.32 11.78
C LEU A 359 -4.00 18.13 11.61
N SER A 360 -4.84 18.99 12.19
CA SER A 360 -6.30 18.94 11.99
C SER A 360 -6.67 19.16 10.52
N ALA A 361 -5.98 20.10 9.87
CA ALA A 361 -6.19 20.35 8.45
C ALA A 361 -5.74 19.17 7.57
N VAL A 362 -4.69 18.46 7.95
CA VAL A 362 -4.25 17.22 7.25
C VAL A 362 -5.34 16.15 7.31
N MET A 363 -5.92 15.91 8.49
CA MET A 363 -6.99 14.90 8.65
C MET A 363 -8.23 15.30 7.83
N SER A 364 -8.62 16.58 7.87
CA SER A 364 -9.71 17.13 7.05
C SER A 364 -9.42 16.98 5.56
N PHE A 365 -8.23 17.36 5.11
CA PHE A 365 -7.80 17.28 3.72
C PHE A 365 -7.90 15.84 3.19
N LEU A 366 -7.34 14.87 3.92
CA LEU A 366 -7.41 13.47 3.54
C LEU A 366 -8.85 12.95 3.51
N GLY A 367 -9.67 13.30 4.50
CA GLY A 367 -11.08 12.95 4.55
C GLY A 367 -11.86 13.50 3.35
N LEU A 368 -11.68 14.78 3.04
CA LEU A 368 -12.33 15.44 1.89
C LEU A 368 -11.89 14.86 0.55
N VAL A 369 -10.59 14.57 0.38
CA VAL A 369 -10.08 13.93 -0.84
C VAL A 369 -10.70 12.56 -1.05
N VAL A 370 -10.82 11.74 0.01
CA VAL A 370 -11.48 10.42 -0.06
C VAL A 370 -12.96 10.58 -0.43
N LEU A 371 -13.68 11.52 0.17
CA LEU A 371 -15.09 11.77 -0.12
C LEU A 371 -15.29 12.28 -1.56
N ALA A 372 -14.47 13.22 -2.02
CA ALA A 372 -14.52 13.74 -3.38
C ALA A 372 -14.24 12.66 -4.41
N ALA A 373 -13.23 11.81 -4.18
CA ALA A 373 -12.95 10.67 -5.04
C ALA A 373 -14.09 9.64 -5.05
N THR A 374 -14.74 9.44 -3.90
CA THR A 374 -15.92 8.55 -3.78
C THR A 374 -17.11 9.13 -4.55
N ALA A 375 -17.35 10.42 -4.49
CA ALA A 375 -18.39 11.09 -5.28
C ALA A 375 -18.11 10.95 -6.79
N ALA A 376 -16.87 11.20 -7.22
CA ALA A 376 -16.45 10.99 -8.61
C ALA A 376 -16.63 9.53 -9.05
N PHE A 377 -16.21 8.56 -8.23
CA PHE A 377 -16.42 7.13 -8.48
C PHE A 377 -17.90 6.81 -8.64
N THR A 378 -18.76 7.32 -7.75
CA THR A 378 -20.21 7.09 -7.76
C THR A 378 -20.84 7.58 -9.06
N VAL A 379 -20.44 8.75 -9.54
CA VAL A 379 -20.94 9.32 -10.80
C VAL A 379 -20.43 8.54 -12.01
N LEU A 380 -19.13 8.25 -12.03
CA LEU A 380 -18.46 7.64 -13.19
C LEU A 380 -18.78 6.14 -13.37
N THR A 381 -19.24 5.46 -12.31
CA THR A 381 -19.56 4.01 -12.34
C THR A 381 -21.06 3.70 -12.35
N LYS A 382 -21.94 4.69 -12.55
CA LYS A 382 -23.41 4.47 -12.61
C LYS A 382 -23.87 3.53 -13.73
N ARG A 383 -23.05 3.35 -14.77
CA ARG A 383 -23.39 2.58 -15.99
C ARG A 383 -22.49 1.34 -16.17
N ILE A 384 -21.78 0.95 -15.16
CA ILE A 384 -20.98 -0.28 -15.10
C ILE A 384 -21.66 -1.23 -14.11
#